data_e765e807a7787b5b25f1bd77caab77ef
#
_entry.id   e765e807a7787b5b25f1bd77caab77ef
#
_cell.length_a   1.000
_cell.length_b   1.000
_cell.length_c   1.000
_cell.angle_alpha   90.00
_cell.angle_beta   90.00
_cell.angle_gamma   90.00
#
_symmetry.space_group_name_H-M   'P 1'
#
loop_
_entity.id
_entity.type
_entity.pdbx_description
1 polymer ?
#
loop_
_entity_poly.entity_id
_entity_poly.type
_entity_poly.pdbx_seq_one_letter_code
_entity_poly.pdbx_strand_id
1 'polypeptide(L)'
;MDENLTCAYHPSVATVLRCNRCGKPICPQCAVLTEVGYRCPDCIRSQQSVFFNIRVSDYPVAVLVAGTVAGLAALLLVRAGFFIALLLSPVVGGLIGELVHWAIGRRRGRHTWLAVGSAVIVGGLLGSAISWLLLGPATPFALLTYVVLCTATAAGRLR
;
A
#
# COMPACT_ATOMS: atom_id res chain seq x y z
N MET A 1 48.53 -2.75 15.86
CA MET A 1 48.31 -3.46 14.57
C MET A 1 47.19 -2.69 13.87
N ASP A 2 47.58 -1.63 13.17
CA ASP A 2 46.64 -0.82 12.40
C ASP A 2 46.45 -1.50 11.04
N GLU A 3 45.51 -2.44 10.99
CA GLU A 3 44.98 -2.89 9.69
C GLU A 3 44.35 -1.67 9.04
N ASN A 4 44.97 -1.14 8.00
CA ASN A 4 44.41 -0.13 7.12
C ASN A 4 43.16 -0.73 6.48
N LEU A 5 42.03 -0.69 7.21
CA LEU A 5 40.74 -1.14 6.76
C LEU A 5 40.23 -0.17 5.70
N THR A 6 39.97 -0.70 4.52
CA THR A 6 39.38 0.08 3.43
C THR A 6 37.87 -0.13 3.40
N CYS A 7 37.10 0.85 2.94
CA CYS A 7 35.66 0.76 2.83
C CYS A 7 35.26 -0.37 1.88
N ALA A 8 34.32 -1.22 2.29
CA ALA A 8 33.83 -2.33 1.47
C ALA A 8 33.17 -1.90 0.14
N TYR A 9 32.76 -0.64 0.01
CA TYR A 9 32.15 -0.06 -1.18
C TYR A 9 33.11 0.85 -1.96
N HIS A 10 34.17 1.38 -1.29
CA HIS A 10 35.18 2.27 -1.88
C HIS A 10 36.57 1.79 -1.46
N PRO A 11 37.20 0.86 -2.21
CA PRO A 11 38.47 0.26 -1.83
C PRO A 11 39.65 1.26 -1.69
N SER A 12 39.51 2.44 -2.30
CA SER A 12 40.50 3.50 -2.23
C SER A 12 40.44 4.38 -0.97
N VAL A 13 39.39 4.22 -0.14
CA VAL A 13 39.16 5.05 1.04
C VAL A 13 39.43 4.24 2.30
N ALA A 14 40.49 4.62 3.03
CA ALA A 14 40.77 4.07 4.35
C ALA A 14 39.69 4.52 5.36
N THR A 15 39.24 3.62 6.22
CA THR A 15 38.22 3.93 7.22
C THR A 15 38.39 3.11 8.49
N VAL A 16 38.06 3.73 9.61
CA VAL A 16 37.97 3.07 10.92
C VAL A 16 36.51 2.77 11.33
N LEU A 17 35.55 3.32 10.56
CA LEU A 17 34.12 3.12 10.84
C LEU A 17 33.69 1.71 10.43
N ARG A 18 32.92 1.05 11.29
CA ARG A 18 32.33 -0.27 11.02
C ARG A 18 30.82 -0.23 11.16
N CYS A 19 30.14 -1.02 10.35
CA CYS A 19 28.70 -1.22 10.47
C CYS A 19 28.38 -1.92 11.80
N ASN A 20 27.50 -1.33 12.61
CA ASN A 20 27.11 -1.86 13.92
C ASN A 20 26.37 -3.22 13.83
N ARG A 21 25.86 -3.63 12.65
CA ARG A 21 25.12 -4.90 12.49
C ARG A 21 25.97 -6.02 11.89
N CYS A 22 26.76 -5.76 10.86
CA CYS A 22 27.52 -6.78 10.15
C CYS A 22 29.03 -6.63 10.27
N GLY A 23 29.55 -5.59 10.93
CA GLY A 23 30.97 -5.38 11.16
C GLY A 23 31.77 -4.92 9.92
N LYS A 24 31.16 -4.81 8.73
CA LYS A 24 31.86 -4.37 7.51
C LYS A 24 32.43 -2.96 7.67
N PRO A 25 33.66 -2.68 7.23
CA PRO A 25 34.23 -1.35 7.24
C PRO A 25 33.49 -0.47 6.21
N ILE A 26 33.11 0.73 6.63
CA ILE A 26 32.32 1.68 5.81
C ILE A 26 32.90 3.08 5.95
N CYS A 27 33.03 3.83 4.86
CA CYS A 27 33.45 5.21 4.90
C CYS A 27 32.31 6.15 5.33
N PRO A 28 32.61 7.40 5.76
CA PRO A 28 31.56 8.36 6.16
C PRO A 28 30.50 8.63 5.10
N GLN A 29 30.84 8.51 3.81
CA GLN A 29 29.89 8.68 2.70
C GLN A 29 28.91 7.51 2.56
N CYS A 30 29.34 6.29 2.92
CA CYS A 30 28.50 5.08 2.89
C CYS A 30 27.78 4.83 4.21
N ALA A 31 28.25 5.44 5.29
CA ALA A 31 27.68 5.26 6.62
C ALA A 31 26.38 6.03 6.76
N VAL A 32 25.29 5.33 7.06
CA VAL A 32 24.00 5.95 7.40
C VAL A 32 23.86 5.96 8.91
N LEU A 33 23.70 7.15 9.49
CA LEU A 33 23.48 7.33 10.91
C LEU A 33 22.07 6.86 11.27
N THR A 34 21.99 5.97 12.26
CA THR A 34 20.74 5.51 12.85
C THR A 34 20.78 5.74 14.37
N GLU A 35 19.67 5.67 15.06
CA GLU A 35 19.57 5.83 16.52
C GLU A 35 20.51 4.88 17.31
N VAL A 36 20.88 3.76 16.69
CA VAL A 36 21.77 2.73 17.27
C VAL A 36 23.19 2.73 16.67
N GLY A 37 23.59 3.80 15.98
CA GLY A 37 24.92 3.95 15.38
C GLY A 37 24.93 3.85 13.86
N TYR A 38 26.14 3.70 13.30
CA TYR A 38 26.36 3.67 11.85
C TYR A 38 26.01 2.30 11.26
N ARG A 39 25.27 2.30 10.14
CA ARG A 39 24.92 1.09 9.39
C ARG A 39 25.30 1.20 7.92
N CYS A 40 25.64 0.06 7.33
CA CYS A 40 25.89 -0.01 5.89
C CYS A 40 24.58 -0.01 5.10
N PRO A 41 24.60 0.42 3.81
CA PRO A 41 23.40 0.47 2.97
C PRO A 41 22.76 -0.90 2.77
N ASP A 42 23.53 -1.99 2.74
CA ASP A 42 22.98 -3.35 2.62
C ASP A 42 22.16 -3.75 3.85
N CYS A 43 22.63 -3.42 5.05
CA CYS A 43 21.91 -3.70 6.29
C CYS A 43 20.61 -2.90 6.39
N ILE A 44 20.59 -1.68 5.85
CA ILE A 44 19.38 -0.85 5.79
C ILE A 44 18.38 -1.42 4.78
N ARG A 45 18.84 -1.77 3.58
CA ARG A 45 18.00 -2.42 2.56
C ARG A 45 17.41 -3.73 3.04
N SER A 46 18.24 -4.58 3.70
CA SER A 46 17.76 -5.85 4.25
C SER A 46 16.70 -5.65 5.35
N GLN A 47 16.81 -4.59 6.13
CA GLN A 47 15.80 -4.25 7.13
C GLN A 47 14.50 -3.75 6.48
N GLN A 48 14.60 -2.93 5.44
CA GLN A 48 13.45 -2.44 4.69
C GLN A 48 12.71 -3.56 3.95
N SER A 49 13.43 -4.55 3.40
CA SER A 49 12.83 -5.67 2.69
C SER A 49 11.98 -6.59 3.59
N VAL A 50 12.26 -6.62 4.89
CA VAL A 50 11.42 -7.35 5.87
C VAL A 50 10.05 -6.69 6.04
N PHE A 51 9.98 -5.36 5.93
CA PHE A 51 8.72 -4.62 6.06
C PHE A 51 7.90 -4.57 4.77
N PHE A 52 8.57 -4.67 3.59
CA PHE A 52 7.92 -4.63 2.27
C PHE A 52 8.12 -5.96 1.55
N ASN A 53 7.29 -6.94 1.89
CA ASN A 53 7.43 -8.31 1.37
C ASN A 53 6.31 -8.71 0.39
N ILE A 54 5.72 -7.71 -0.30
CA ILE A 54 4.69 -7.97 -1.31
C ILE A 54 5.33 -8.54 -2.58
N ARG A 55 4.74 -9.57 -3.15
CA ARG A 55 5.11 -10.09 -4.47
C ARG A 55 4.37 -9.33 -5.57
N VAL A 56 4.96 -9.24 -6.74
CA VAL A 56 4.32 -8.59 -7.90
C VAL A 56 3.00 -9.28 -8.26
N SER A 57 2.91 -10.59 -8.05
CA SER A 57 1.68 -11.39 -8.24
C SER A 57 0.53 -11.04 -7.28
N ASP A 58 0.82 -10.37 -6.15
CA ASP A 58 -0.20 -10.05 -5.16
C ASP A 58 -1.00 -8.79 -5.56
N TYR A 59 -0.43 -7.92 -6.41
CA TYR A 59 -1.12 -6.73 -6.91
C TYR A 59 -2.38 -7.03 -7.72
N PRO A 60 -2.37 -7.91 -8.75
CA PRO A 60 -3.58 -8.24 -9.50
C PRO A 60 -4.65 -8.88 -8.61
N VAL A 61 -4.27 -9.71 -7.63
CA VAL A 61 -5.21 -10.30 -6.68
C VAL A 61 -5.88 -9.20 -5.83
N ALA A 62 -5.10 -8.27 -5.31
CA ALA A 62 -5.61 -7.13 -4.53
C ALA A 62 -6.60 -6.27 -5.35
N VAL A 63 -6.24 -5.98 -6.62
CA VAL A 63 -7.06 -5.19 -7.55
C VAL A 63 -8.38 -5.90 -7.88
N LEU A 64 -8.33 -7.20 -8.18
CA LEU A 64 -9.53 -7.99 -8.48
C LEU A 64 -10.47 -8.06 -7.28
N VAL A 65 -9.96 -8.37 -6.10
CA VAL A 65 -10.76 -8.44 -4.87
C VAL A 65 -11.38 -7.08 -4.54
N ALA A 66 -10.57 -6.01 -4.56
CA ALA A 66 -11.07 -4.68 -4.27
C ALA A 66 -12.09 -4.20 -5.29
N GLY A 67 -11.82 -4.39 -6.59
CA GLY A 67 -12.70 -3.96 -7.67
C GLY A 67 -14.04 -4.69 -7.69
N THR A 68 -14.05 -6.01 -7.49
CA THR A 68 -15.30 -6.79 -7.45
C THR A 68 -16.17 -6.44 -6.25
N VAL A 69 -15.57 -6.34 -5.06
CA VAL A 69 -16.32 -5.97 -3.84
C VAL A 69 -16.83 -4.53 -3.94
N ALA A 70 -16.02 -3.60 -4.43
CA ALA A 70 -16.44 -2.21 -4.63
C ALA A 70 -17.56 -2.09 -5.67
N GLY A 71 -17.48 -2.84 -6.78
CA GLY A 71 -18.52 -2.85 -7.81
C GLY A 71 -19.85 -3.41 -7.32
N LEU A 72 -19.84 -4.54 -6.61
CA LEU A 72 -21.04 -5.14 -6.01
C LEU A 72 -21.68 -4.22 -4.96
N ALA A 73 -20.86 -3.60 -4.11
CA ALA A 73 -21.35 -2.65 -3.13
C ALA A 73 -21.96 -1.39 -3.81
N ALA A 74 -21.36 -0.90 -4.89
CA ALA A 74 -21.87 0.23 -5.64
C ALA A 74 -23.26 -0.06 -6.25
N LEU A 75 -23.49 -1.28 -6.78
CA LEU A 75 -24.79 -1.70 -7.30
C LEU A 75 -25.93 -1.48 -6.30
N LEU A 76 -25.68 -1.74 -5.02
CA LEU A 76 -26.68 -1.66 -3.95
C LEU A 76 -26.74 -0.27 -3.33
N LEU A 77 -25.58 0.29 -2.94
CA LEU A 77 -25.51 1.52 -2.14
C LEU A 77 -25.89 2.77 -2.93
N VAL A 78 -25.52 2.84 -4.20
CA VAL A 78 -25.88 3.98 -5.05
C VAL A 78 -27.40 4.11 -5.22
N ARG A 79 -28.12 2.98 -5.11
CA ARG A 79 -29.58 2.92 -5.16
C ARG A 79 -30.27 3.24 -3.84
N ALA A 80 -29.64 2.88 -2.73
CA ALA A 80 -30.20 3.09 -1.41
C ALA A 80 -30.33 4.58 -1.03
N GLY A 81 -29.72 5.47 -1.81
CA GLY A 81 -29.78 6.92 -1.63
C GLY A 81 -28.57 7.51 -0.91
N PHE A 82 -28.50 8.84 -0.94
CA PHE A 82 -27.34 9.59 -0.46
C PHE A 82 -26.98 9.31 1.01
N PHE A 83 -27.97 9.33 1.92
CA PHE A 83 -27.69 9.13 3.35
C PHE A 83 -27.20 7.72 3.69
N ILE A 84 -27.76 6.72 3.04
CA ILE A 84 -27.34 5.33 3.24
C ILE A 84 -25.96 5.11 2.65
N ALA A 85 -25.67 5.67 1.47
CA ALA A 85 -24.33 5.67 0.90
C ALA A 85 -23.32 6.35 1.80
N LEU A 86 -23.64 7.49 2.40
CA LEU A 86 -22.78 8.23 3.33
C LEU A 86 -22.39 7.41 4.55
N LEU A 87 -23.35 6.72 5.16
CA LEU A 87 -23.15 5.94 6.39
C LEU A 87 -22.43 4.61 6.13
N LEU A 88 -22.76 3.92 5.04
CA LEU A 88 -22.24 2.57 4.77
C LEU A 88 -20.93 2.57 3.96
N SER A 89 -20.61 3.63 3.20
CA SER A 89 -19.38 3.69 2.41
C SER A 89 -18.11 3.50 3.23
N PRO A 90 -17.94 4.11 4.43
CA PRO A 90 -16.76 3.89 5.25
C PRO A 90 -16.64 2.45 5.74
N VAL A 91 -17.77 1.81 6.04
CA VAL A 91 -17.81 0.41 6.48
C VAL A 91 -17.36 -0.51 5.34
N VAL A 92 -17.90 -0.30 4.14
CA VAL A 92 -17.52 -1.07 2.94
C VAL A 92 -16.05 -0.85 2.59
N GLY A 93 -15.56 0.39 2.65
CA GLY A 93 -14.14 0.68 2.42
C GLY A 93 -13.24 0.00 3.45
N GLY A 94 -13.64 -0.04 4.72
CA GLY A 94 -12.96 -0.79 5.76
C GLY A 94 -12.92 -2.29 5.50
N LEU A 95 -14.04 -2.89 5.08
CA LEU A 95 -14.15 -4.30 4.70
C LEU A 95 -13.26 -4.63 3.49
N ILE A 96 -13.24 -3.77 2.47
CA ILE A 96 -12.35 -3.93 1.32
C ILE A 96 -10.90 -3.97 1.76
N GLY A 97 -10.48 -3.06 2.65
CA GLY A 97 -9.13 -3.04 3.22
C GLY A 97 -8.77 -4.35 3.92
N GLU A 98 -9.67 -4.88 4.76
CA GLU A 98 -9.47 -6.16 5.45
C GLU A 98 -9.41 -7.36 4.49
N LEU A 99 -10.32 -7.44 3.53
CA LEU A 99 -10.35 -8.50 2.54
C LEU A 99 -9.08 -8.51 1.68
N VAL A 100 -8.61 -7.35 1.26
CA VAL A 100 -7.35 -7.21 0.54
C VAL A 100 -6.18 -7.65 1.41
N HIS A 101 -6.10 -7.22 2.67
CA HIS A 101 -5.07 -7.67 3.60
C HIS A 101 -5.06 -9.18 3.79
N TRP A 102 -6.23 -9.77 3.90
CA TRP A 102 -6.36 -11.23 3.98
C TRP A 102 -5.93 -11.93 2.69
N ALA A 103 -6.37 -11.43 1.52
CA ALA A 103 -6.08 -11.99 0.21
C ALA A 103 -4.57 -11.97 -0.13
N ILE A 104 -3.84 -10.92 0.27
CA ILE A 104 -2.38 -10.81 0.06
C ILE A 104 -1.55 -11.38 1.21
N GLY A 105 -2.19 -12.14 2.15
CA GLY A 105 -1.50 -12.79 3.27
C GLY A 105 -0.87 -11.80 4.25
N ARG A 106 -1.53 -10.65 4.51
CA ARG A 106 -1.08 -9.56 5.40
C ARG A 106 0.29 -8.96 5.06
N ARG A 107 0.72 -9.10 3.81
CA ARG A 107 1.96 -8.49 3.33
C ARG A 107 1.75 -7.01 3.09
N ARG A 108 2.76 -6.19 3.44
CA ARG A 108 2.70 -4.75 3.23
C ARG A 108 3.49 -4.37 1.96
N GLY A 109 2.89 -3.55 1.11
CA GLY A 109 3.54 -3.02 -0.08
C GLY A 109 3.50 -1.49 -0.08
N ARG A 110 4.58 -0.87 -0.56
CA ARG A 110 4.70 0.59 -0.63
C ARG A 110 3.61 1.26 -1.48
N HIS A 111 3.11 0.57 -2.51
CA HIS A 111 2.15 1.11 -3.49
C HIS A 111 0.79 0.41 -3.45
N THR A 112 0.55 -0.46 -2.47
CA THR A 112 -0.70 -1.23 -2.36
C THR A 112 -1.92 -0.31 -2.24
N TRP A 113 -1.80 0.78 -1.49
CA TRP A 113 -2.87 1.76 -1.31
C TRP A 113 -3.30 2.44 -2.62
N LEU A 114 -2.34 2.71 -3.55
CA LEU A 114 -2.63 3.26 -4.88
C LEU A 114 -3.34 2.24 -5.76
N ALA A 115 -2.85 1.00 -5.79
CA ALA A 115 -3.44 -0.07 -6.59
C ALA A 115 -4.88 -0.38 -6.15
N VAL A 116 -5.11 -0.48 -4.85
CA VAL A 116 -6.44 -0.73 -4.29
C VAL A 116 -7.35 0.49 -4.45
N GLY A 117 -6.84 1.70 -4.22
CA GLY A 117 -7.60 2.93 -4.43
C GLY A 117 -8.09 3.07 -5.88
N SER A 118 -7.22 2.84 -6.87
CA SER A 118 -7.61 2.85 -8.27
C SER A 118 -8.62 1.75 -8.61
N ALA A 119 -8.46 0.54 -8.05
CA ALA A 119 -9.39 -0.57 -8.23
C ALA A 119 -10.78 -0.28 -7.67
N VAL A 120 -10.86 0.36 -6.51
CA VAL A 120 -12.14 0.79 -5.89
C VAL A 120 -12.84 1.84 -6.74
N ILE A 121 -12.10 2.80 -7.29
CA ILE A 121 -12.66 3.83 -8.19
C ILE A 121 -13.22 3.16 -9.45
N VAL A 122 -12.43 2.36 -10.13
CA VAL A 122 -12.85 1.68 -11.37
C VAL A 122 -14.01 0.72 -11.11
N GLY A 123 -13.92 -0.11 -10.06
CA GLY A 123 -14.98 -1.04 -9.66
C GLY A 123 -16.27 -0.32 -9.30
N GLY A 124 -16.19 0.77 -8.53
CA GLY A 124 -17.35 1.59 -8.16
C GLY A 124 -18.02 2.25 -9.36
N LEU A 125 -17.23 2.77 -10.31
CA LEU A 125 -17.75 3.35 -11.56
C LEU A 125 -18.42 2.30 -12.45
N LEU A 126 -17.79 1.14 -12.62
CA LEU A 126 -18.36 0.02 -13.41
C LEU A 126 -19.64 -0.49 -12.76
N GLY A 127 -19.65 -0.72 -11.45
CA GLY A 127 -20.84 -1.17 -10.72
C GLY A 127 -21.99 -0.18 -10.82
N SER A 128 -21.70 1.13 -10.71
CA SER A 128 -22.72 2.17 -10.89
C SER A 128 -23.23 2.27 -12.33
N ALA A 129 -22.37 2.11 -13.33
CA ALA A 129 -22.75 2.09 -14.73
C ALA A 129 -23.66 0.90 -15.05
N ILE A 130 -23.35 -0.29 -14.53
CA ILE A 130 -24.21 -1.48 -14.64
C ILE A 130 -25.55 -1.25 -13.94
N SER A 131 -25.51 -0.67 -12.74
CA SER A 131 -26.75 -0.31 -12.01
C SER A 131 -27.63 0.64 -12.81
N TRP A 132 -27.02 1.63 -13.46
CA TRP A 132 -27.71 2.61 -14.31
C TRP A 132 -28.34 1.97 -15.54
N LEU A 133 -27.63 1.05 -16.19
CA LEU A 133 -28.09 0.34 -17.38
C LEU A 133 -29.26 -0.63 -17.08
N LEU A 134 -29.15 -1.36 -15.95
CA LEU A 134 -30.15 -2.39 -15.60
C LEU A 134 -31.40 -1.83 -14.91
N LEU A 135 -31.24 -0.79 -14.12
CA LEU A 135 -32.26 -0.32 -13.18
C LEU A 135 -32.63 1.16 -13.37
N GLY A 136 -32.00 1.86 -14.33
CA GLY A 136 -32.25 3.27 -14.66
C GLY A 136 -31.43 4.26 -13.82
N PRO A 137 -31.64 5.58 -13.98
CA PRO A 137 -30.81 6.63 -13.42
C PRO A 137 -30.77 6.60 -11.88
N ALA A 138 -29.57 6.66 -11.34
CA ALA A 138 -29.28 6.81 -9.92
C ALA A 138 -28.78 8.24 -9.61
N THR A 139 -28.88 8.67 -8.37
CA THR A 139 -28.44 10.02 -7.98
C THR A 139 -26.92 10.16 -8.08
N PRO A 140 -26.39 11.13 -8.83
CA PRO A 140 -24.94 11.29 -9.01
C PRO A 140 -24.21 11.62 -7.70
N PHE A 141 -24.90 12.27 -6.76
CA PHE A 141 -24.36 12.59 -5.44
C PHE A 141 -24.08 11.34 -4.60
N ALA A 142 -24.92 10.30 -4.67
CA ALA A 142 -24.70 9.03 -3.96
C ALA A 142 -23.47 8.30 -4.51
N LEU A 143 -23.24 8.37 -5.81
CA LEU A 143 -22.03 7.81 -6.44
C LEU A 143 -20.75 8.53 -5.97
N LEU A 144 -20.74 9.86 -6.01
CA LEU A 144 -19.60 10.65 -5.58
C LEU A 144 -19.23 10.38 -4.12
N THR A 145 -20.23 10.40 -3.22
CA THR A 145 -19.99 10.11 -1.80
C THR A 145 -19.50 8.69 -1.58
N TYR A 146 -20.06 7.71 -2.27
CA TYR A 146 -19.60 6.33 -2.20
C TYR A 146 -18.14 6.20 -2.62
N VAL A 147 -17.78 6.69 -3.80
CA VAL A 147 -16.42 6.55 -4.34
C VAL A 147 -15.40 7.25 -3.45
N VAL A 148 -15.66 8.49 -3.03
CA VAL A 148 -14.72 9.28 -2.21
C VAL A 148 -14.51 8.65 -0.84
N LEU A 149 -15.58 8.30 -0.13
CA LEU A 149 -15.47 7.76 1.23
C LEU A 149 -14.92 6.32 1.22
N CYS A 150 -15.34 5.50 0.28
CA CYS A 150 -14.85 4.13 0.16
C CYS A 150 -13.36 4.10 -0.20
N THR A 151 -12.89 4.94 -1.13
CA THR A 151 -11.47 5.02 -1.47
C THR A 151 -10.64 5.58 -0.34
N ALA A 152 -11.10 6.63 0.35
CA ALA A 152 -10.39 7.23 1.47
C ALA A 152 -10.20 6.24 2.62
N THR A 153 -11.24 5.50 2.98
CA THR A 153 -11.19 4.50 4.07
C THR A 153 -10.39 3.26 3.70
N ALA A 154 -10.53 2.73 2.48
CA ALA A 154 -9.76 1.60 2.00
C ALA A 154 -8.26 1.95 1.90
N ALA A 155 -7.92 3.11 1.33
CA ALA A 155 -6.53 3.58 1.24
C ALA A 155 -5.94 3.89 2.61
N GLY A 156 -6.71 4.45 3.55
CA GLY A 156 -6.27 4.74 4.90
C GLY A 156 -5.91 3.48 5.70
N ARG A 157 -6.63 2.37 5.50
CA ARG A 157 -6.32 1.07 6.13
C ARG A 157 -5.06 0.40 5.58
N LEU A 158 -4.69 0.69 4.33
CA LEU A 158 -3.57 0.07 3.63
C LEU A 158 -2.27 0.89 3.70
N ARG A 159 -2.31 2.10 4.22
CA ARG A 159 -1.18 3.01 4.40
C ARG A 159 -0.45 2.76 5.72
#